data_37fbb3b5072df52a44f5a0b429e025af
#
_entry.id   37fbb3b5072df52a44f5a0b429e025af
#
_cell.length_a   1.000
_cell.length_b   1.000
_cell.length_c   1.000
_cell.angle_alpha   90.00
_cell.angle_beta   90.00
_cell.angle_gamma   90.00
#
_symmetry.space_group_name_H-M   'P 1'
#
loop_
_entity.id
_entity.type
_entity.pdbx_description
1 polymer ?
#
loop_
_entity_poly.entity_id
_entity_poly.type
_entity_poly.pdbx_seq_one_letter_code
_entity_poly.pdbx_strand_id
1 'polypeptide(L)'
;ELNSLPSLDNFIFQTKKILTIGDFQIHMKALTDTDTSLTGITSKNASILITYNDVTTIALADENGAFSYNYNTTLPVGTIITLTAKLEDELIYHTKKIQVVYSGELVLDEASKIVNFKFDPIRLDPILCPRNNELTVTVTDSRVNSSNWKLYASINQDLTSSSGIVLKDALVFIDENGDMTTLSDSKTLVYTGTNNDGNVKITNVTFDNDKGILLKVTEPLINNMEYESVISWSIEE
;
A
#
# COMPACT_ATOMS: atom_id res chain seq x y z
N GLU A 1 -69.01 32.30 22.80
CA GLU A 1 -68.92 30.88 22.48
C GLU A 1 -67.48 30.59 22.12
N LEU A 2 -66.78 29.89 23.00
CA LEU A 2 -65.45 29.40 22.77
C LEU A 2 -65.56 28.12 21.92
N ASN A 3 -65.24 28.23 20.63
CA ASN A 3 -65.10 27.07 19.75
C ASN A 3 -63.98 26.18 20.33
N SER A 4 -64.35 24.98 20.77
CA SER A 4 -63.42 23.95 21.20
C SER A 4 -62.43 23.62 20.08
N LEU A 5 -61.12 23.77 20.33
CA LEU A 5 -60.08 23.27 19.46
C LEU A 5 -60.30 21.76 19.30
N PRO A 6 -60.12 21.23 18.09
CA PRO A 6 -60.18 19.77 17.90
C PRO A 6 -59.16 19.09 18.77
N SER A 7 -59.56 18.00 19.43
CA SER A 7 -58.74 17.16 20.26
C SER A 7 -57.54 16.64 19.44
N LEU A 8 -56.34 16.75 20.03
CA LEU A 8 -55.09 16.23 19.45
C LEU A 8 -54.99 14.69 19.47
N ASP A 9 -56.04 14.00 19.91
CA ASP A 9 -56.04 12.54 20.10
C ASP A 9 -56.11 11.71 18.83
N ASN A 10 -56.21 12.35 17.66
CA ASN A 10 -56.26 11.67 16.36
C ASN A 10 -55.02 11.89 15.46
N PHE A 11 -53.96 12.48 16.00
CA PHE A 11 -52.68 12.47 15.24
C PHE A 11 -51.96 11.16 15.52
N ILE A 12 -52.20 10.18 14.65
CA ILE A 12 -51.34 9.00 14.55
C ILE A 12 -50.02 9.49 13.92
N PHE A 13 -49.03 9.77 14.78
CA PHE A 13 -47.65 9.85 14.33
C PHE A 13 -47.25 8.44 13.88
N GLN A 14 -47.39 8.14 12.61
CA GLN A 14 -46.61 7.07 12.04
C GLN A 14 -45.17 7.49 12.21
N THR A 15 -44.47 6.89 13.16
CA THR A 15 -43.01 6.94 13.24
C THR A 15 -42.50 6.23 11.97
N LYS A 16 -42.44 7.00 10.88
CA LYS A 16 -41.65 6.57 9.71
C LYS A 16 -40.26 6.34 10.27
N LYS A 17 -39.77 5.11 10.25
CA LYS A 17 -38.39 4.79 10.60
C LYS A 17 -37.53 5.78 9.84
N ILE A 18 -36.97 6.78 10.52
CA ILE A 18 -35.99 7.68 9.93
C ILE A 18 -34.78 6.78 9.73
N LEU A 19 -34.61 6.23 8.53
CA LEU A 19 -33.33 5.69 8.13
C LEU A 19 -32.32 6.80 8.31
N THR A 20 -31.43 6.64 9.25
CA THR A 20 -30.29 7.53 9.42
C THR A 20 -29.56 7.54 8.10
N ILE A 21 -29.27 8.72 7.55
CA ILE A 21 -28.60 8.93 6.25
C ILE A 21 -27.27 8.16 6.15
N GLY A 22 -26.78 7.57 7.24
CA GLY A 22 -25.61 6.71 7.32
C GLY A 22 -25.78 5.27 6.82
N ASP A 23 -27.01 4.75 6.74
CA ASP A 23 -27.23 3.32 6.50
C ASP A 23 -27.40 2.94 5.02
N PHE A 24 -27.60 3.93 4.13
CA PHE A 24 -27.80 3.72 2.70
C PHE A 24 -26.68 4.41 1.91
N GLN A 25 -25.53 3.74 1.81
CA GLN A 25 -24.36 4.24 1.08
C GLN A 25 -23.89 3.24 0.04
N ILE A 26 -23.18 3.72 -0.96
CA ILE A 26 -22.49 2.90 -1.96
C ILE A 26 -21.01 2.83 -1.55
N HIS A 27 -20.55 1.65 -1.16
CA HIS A 27 -19.14 1.34 -0.88
C HIS A 27 -18.56 0.56 -2.05
N MET A 28 -17.42 1.01 -2.55
CA MET A 28 -16.75 0.34 -3.64
C MET A 28 -15.25 0.67 -3.63
N LYS A 29 -14.47 -0.18 -4.25
CA LYS A 29 -13.06 0.11 -4.54
C LYS A 29 -12.94 1.22 -5.58
N ALA A 30 -11.81 1.89 -5.60
CA ALA A 30 -11.45 2.75 -6.72
C ALA A 30 -11.48 1.93 -8.02
N LEU A 31 -11.98 2.53 -9.09
CA LEU A 31 -11.99 1.93 -10.42
C LEU A 31 -10.78 2.43 -11.19
N THR A 32 -10.02 1.51 -11.75
CA THR A 32 -8.79 1.81 -12.48
C THR A 32 -8.97 1.63 -13.98
N ASP A 33 -8.03 2.16 -14.75
CA ASP A 33 -7.97 2.03 -16.21
C ASP A 33 -7.67 0.59 -16.70
N THR A 34 -7.38 -0.33 -15.78
CA THR A 34 -7.20 -1.77 -16.09
C THR A 34 -8.43 -2.61 -15.71
N ASP A 35 -9.37 -2.05 -14.96
CA ASP A 35 -10.58 -2.75 -14.55
C ASP A 35 -11.59 -2.82 -15.71
N THR A 36 -12.15 -4.01 -15.92
CA THR A 36 -13.23 -4.24 -16.90
C THR A 36 -14.60 -4.34 -16.24
N SER A 37 -14.66 -4.31 -14.92
CA SER A 37 -15.89 -4.43 -14.14
C SER A 37 -15.86 -3.51 -12.92
N LEU A 38 -17.03 -3.09 -12.50
CA LEU A 38 -17.29 -2.32 -11.30
C LEU A 38 -17.99 -3.22 -10.29
N THR A 39 -17.50 -3.22 -9.07
CA THR A 39 -18.08 -3.98 -7.96
C THR A 39 -18.24 -3.10 -6.73
N GLY A 40 -19.26 -3.36 -5.94
CA GLY A 40 -19.49 -2.61 -4.72
C GLY A 40 -20.50 -3.27 -3.80
N ILE A 41 -20.77 -2.59 -2.69
CA ILE A 41 -21.75 -2.99 -1.69
C ILE A 41 -22.64 -1.79 -1.40
N THR A 42 -23.94 -2.05 -1.30
CA THR A 42 -24.96 -1.08 -0.89
C THR A 42 -26.06 -1.80 -0.10
N SER A 43 -27.25 -1.24 0.02
CA SER A 43 -28.38 -1.95 0.66
C SER A 43 -28.82 -3.13 -0.18
N LYS A 44 -29.22 -4.23 0.49
CA LYS A 44 -29.74 -5.42 -0.16
C LYS A 44 -30.91 -5.09 -1.09
N ASN A 45 -30.99 -5.77 -2.23
CA ASN A 45 -32.02 -5.62 -3.25
C ASN A 45 -32.16 -4.22 -3.83
N ALA A 46 -31.17 -3.33 -3.64
CA ALA A 46 -31.18 -2.01 -4.25
C ALA A 46 -30.93 -2.11 -5.77
N SER A 47 -31.64 -1.27 -6.53
CA SER A 47 -31.34 -1.02 -7.94
C SER A 47 -30.27 0.04 -8.04
N ILE A 48 -29.18 -0.23 -8.77
CA ILE A 48 -28.07 0.71 -8.98
C ILE A 48 -28.10 1.17 -10.44
N LEU A 49 -28.46 2.44 -10.66
CA LEU A 49 -28.30 3.06 -11.97
C LEU A 49 -26.84 3.46 -12.14
N ILE A 50 -26.22 3.01 -13.20
CA ILE A 50 -24.83 3.27 -13.55
C ILE A 50 -24.83 4.10 -14.83
N THR A 51 -24.40 5.35 -14.73
CA THR A 51 -24.38 6.30 -15.86
C THR A 51 -22.94 6.70 -16.17
N TYR A 52 -22.49 6.49 -17.41
CA TYR A 52 -21.22 6.97 -17.95
C TYR A 52 -21.37 7.20 -19.46
N ASN A 53 -20.70 8.21 -19.99
CA ASN A 53 -20.78 8.59 -21.42
C ASN A 53 -22.22 8.68 -21.95
N ASP A 54 -23.12 9.29 -21.17
CA ASP A 54 -24.56 9.47 -21.48
C ASP A 54 -25.35 8.15 -21.64
N VAL A 55 -24.73 7.02 -21.30
CA VAL A 55 -25.41 5.71 -21.27
C VAL A 55 -25.72 5.34 -19.83
N THR A 56 -26.97 4.94 -19.58
CA THR A 56 -27.39 4.45 -18.26
C THR A 56 -27.76 2.98 -18.33
N THR A 57 -27.24 2.21 -17.41
CA THR A 57 -27.57 0.80 -17.22
C THR A 57 -27.98 0.55 -15.77
N ILE A 58 -28.51 -0.64 -15.48
CA ILE A 58 -28.96 -1.01 -14.15
C ILE A 58 -28.25 -2.29 -13.72
N ALA A 59 -27.69 -2.27 -12.50
CA ALA A 59 -27.27 -3.45 -11.76
C ALA A 59 -28.19 -3.64 -10.54
N LEU A 60 -28.31 -4.86 -10.05
CA LEU A 60 -29.07 -5.19 -8.84
C LEU A 60 -28.12 -5.68 -7.76
N ALA A 61 -28.31 -5.17 -6.55
CA ALA A 61 -27.63 -5.70 -5.38
C ALA A 61 -28.30 -6.99 -4.93
N ASP A 62 -27.51 -7.96 -4.52
CA ASP A 62 -27.97 -9.23 -3.98
C ASP A 62 -28.50 -9.11 -2.54
N GLU A 63 -28.82 -10.24 -1.91
CA GLU A 63 -29.30 -10.31 -0.52
C GLU A 63 -28.27 -9.81 0.52
N ASN A 64 -26.99 -9.76 0.15
CA ASN A 64 -25.90 -9.24 0.96
C ASN A 64 -25.57 -7.76 0.61
N GLY A 65 -26.26 -7.19 -0.36
CA GLY A 65 -26.02 -5.84 -0.86
C GLY A 65 -24.89 -5.74 -1.88
N ALA A 66 -24.28 -6.87 -2.29
CA ALA A 66 -23.22 -6.85 -3.29
C ALA A 66 -23.78 -6.67 -4.71
N PHE A 67 -23.13 -5.83 -5.50
CA PHE A 67 -23.47 -5.62 -6.91
C PHE A 67 -22.23 -5.65 -7.79
N SER A 68 -22.43 -6.00 -9.06
CA SER A 68 -21.38 -6.01 -10.07
C SER A 68 -21.94 -5.56 -11.42
N TYR A 69 -21.13 -4.86 -12.18
CA TYR A 69 -21.42 -4.52 -13.57
C TYR A 69 -20.17 -4.68 -14.42
N ASN A 70 -20.26 -5.41 -15.53
CA ASN A 70 -19.15 -5.65 -16.44
C ASN A 70 -19.25 -4.74 -17.66
N TYR A 71 -18.23 -3.92 -17.91
CA TYR A 71 -18.12 -3.05 -19.07
C TYR A 71 -17.66 -3.82 -20.33
N ASN A 72 -17.10 -5.02 -20.16
CA ASN A 72 -16.44 -5.81 -21.21
C ASN A 72 -15.24 -5.13 -21.88
N THR A 73 -14.82 -3.99 -21.38
CA THR A 73 -13.65 -3.22 -21.84
C THR A 73 -13.14 -2.38 -20.68
N THR A 74 -11.93 -1.89 -20.79
CA THR A 74 -11.39 -0.91 -19.85
C THR A 74 -11.93 0.49 -20.17
N LEU A 75 -11.99 1.34 -19.15
CA LEU A 75 -12.41 2.73 -19.30
C LEU A 75 -11.18 3.67 -19.20
N PRO A 76 -11.10 4.72 -20.03
CA PRO A 76 -10.01 5.69 -19.95
C PRO A 76 -9.95 6.39 -18.59
N VAL A 77 -8.72 6.70 -18.13
CA VAL A 77 -8.50 7.56 -16.98
C VAL A 77 -9.25 8.87 -17.14
N GLY A 78 -9.86 9.33 -16.05
CA GLY A 78 -10.69 10.54 -16.05
C GLY A 78 -12.16 10.32 -16.39
N THR A 79 -12.56 9.12 -16.86
CA THR A 79 -13.98 8.81 -17.09
C THR A 79 -14.76 8.94 -15.78
N ILE A 80 -15.81 9.73 -15.79
CA ILE A 80 -16.70 9.92 -14.64
C ILE A 80 -17.88 8.96 -14.74
N ILE A 81 -18.13 8.21 -13.68
CA ILE A 81 -19.25 7.30 -13.55
C ILE A 81 -20.13 7.80 -12.40
N THR A 82 -21.40 7.94 -12.67
CA THR A 82 -22.40 8.28 -11.66
C THR A 82 -23.18 7.02 -11.28
N LEU A 83 -23.19 6.69 -10.01
CA LEU A 83 -23.93 5.57 -9.45
C LEU A 83 -25.09 6.13 -8.62
N THR A 84 -26.31 5.67 -8.87
CA THR A 84 -27.47 6.03 -8.07
C THR A 84 -28.15 4.76 -7.59
N ALA A 85 -27.99 4.45 -6.30
CA ALA A 85 -28.67 3.33 -5.68
C ALA A 85 -30.06 3.76 -5.17
N LYS A 86 -31.07 2.91 -5.40
CA LYS A 86 -32.47 3.14 -5.04
C LYS A 86 -33.11 1.85 -4.54
N LEU A 87 -33.88 1.93 -3.46
CA LEU A 87 -34.77 0.86 -3.00
C LEU A 87 -36.17 1.05 -3.58
N GLU A 88 -36.82 -0.04 -3.97
CA GLU A 88 -38.09 -0.03 -4.73
C GLU A 88 -39.20 0.72 -4.02
N ASP A 89 -39.30 0.62 -2.69
CA ASP A 89 -40.37 1.18 -1.87
C ASP A 89 -40.01 2.51 -1.19
N GLU A 90 -38.83 3.07 -1.47
CA GLU A 90 -38.35 4.27 -0.79
C GLU A 90 -38.03 5.41 -1.76
N LEU A 91 -38.48 6.62 -1.38
CA LEU A 91 -38.10 7.87 -2.06
C LEU A 91 -36.63 8.26 -1.81
N ILE A 92 -35.90 7.42 -1.06
CA ILE A 92 -34.52 7.70 -0.66
C ILE A 92 -33.58 7.02 -1.68
N TYR A 93 -32.70 7.83 -2.24
CA TYR A 93 -31.65 7.37 -3.13
C TYR A 93 -30.31 7.94 -2.67
N HIS A 94 -29.24 7.20 -2.92
CA HIS A 94 -27.87 7.67 -2.70
C HIS A 94 -27.15 7.76 -4.05
N THR A 95 -26.53 8.91 -4.31
CA THR A 95 -25.75 9.12 -5.52
C THR A 95 -24.26 9.27 -5.17
N LYS A 96 -23.42 8.50 -5.85
CA LYS A 96 -21.96 8.57 -5.75
C LYS A 96 -21.37 8.79 -7.13
N LYS A 97 -20.48 9.76 -7.24
CA LYS A 97 -19.65 9.94 -8.43
C LYS A 97 -18.26 9.37 -8.15
N ILE A 98 -17.76 8.63 -9.12
CA ILE A 98 -16.40 8.09 -9.11
C ILE A 98 -15.72 8.49 -10.41
N GLN A 99 -14.40 8.55 -10.36
CA GLN A 99 -13.57 8.78 -11.53
C GLN A 99 -12.65 7.58 -11.72
N VAL A 100 -12.50 7.14 -12.97
CA VAL A 100 -11.49 6.15 -13.33
C VAL A 100 -10.13 6.78 -13.13
N VAL A 101 -9.28 6.12 -12.34
CA VAL A 101 -7.94 6.57 -12.02
C VAL A 101 -6.89 5.66 -12.65
N TYR A 102 -5.66 6.15 -12.75
CA TYR A 102 -4.54 5.33 -13.19
C TYR A 102 -4.29 4.19 -12.20
N SER A 103 -4.05 2.97 -12.70
CA SER A 103 -3.83 1.79 -11.86
C SER A 103 -2.58 1.90 -10.97
N GLY A 104 -1.69 2.78 -11.39
CA GLY A 104 -0.47 3.06 -10.65
C GLY A 104 0.56 1.94 -10.72
N GLU A 105 1.67 2.17 -10.09
CA GLU A 105 2.79 1.24 -10.05
C GLU A 105 3.52 1.30 -8.71
N LEU A 106 4.31 0.27 -8.46
CA LEU A 106 5.21 0.19 -7.33
C LEU A 106 6.62 0.42 -7.86
N VAL A 107 7.28 1.49 -7.41
CA VAL A 107 8.58 1.92 -7.92
C VAL A 107 9.59 2.03 -6.79
N LEU A 108 10.77 1.46 -6.97
CA LEU A 108 11.93 1.76 -6.16
C LEU A 108 12.60 2.99 -6.76
N ASP A 109 12.45 4.15 -6.11
CA ASP A 109 12.90 5.43 -6.66
C ASP A 109 14.39 5.65 -6.46
N GLU A 110 14.85 5.48 -5.23
CA GLU A 110 16.22 5.79 -4.86
C GLU A 110 16.69 4.90 -3.70
N ALA A 111 17.96 4.57 -3.69
CA ALA A 111 18.65 3.98 -2.55
C ALA A 111 19.94 4.75 -2.28
N SER A 112 20.39 4.77 -1.03
CA SER A 112 21.67 5.36 -0.66
C SER A 112 22.79 4.80 -1.52
N LYS A 113 23.49 5.68 -2.25
CA LYS A 113 24.50 5.29 -3.26
C LYS A 113 25.73 4.64 -2.65
N ILE A 114 26.06 5.04 -1.43
CA ILE A 114 27.26 4.60 -0.72
C ILE A 114 26.90 4.24 0.70
N VAL A 115 27.35 3.09 1.13
CA VAL A 115 27.26 2.62 2.52
C VAL A 115 28.69 2.45 3.04
N ASN A 116 29.08 3.25 4.01
CA ASN A 116 30.42 3.26 4.57
C ASN A 116 30.43 2.72 6.01
N PHE A 117 31.47 1.97 6.34
CA PHE A 117 31.71 1.47 7.69
C PHE A 117 33.03 2.02 8.20
N LYS A 118 33.08 2.38 9.47
CA LYS A 118 34.32 2.73 10.15
C LYS A 118 34.72 1.57 11.04
N PHE A 119 35.87 1.04 10.80
CA PHE A 119 36.44 -0.04 11.57
C PHE A 119 37.66 0.44 12.36
N ASP A 120 37.72 0.08 13.66
CA ASP A 120 38.90 0.27 14.49
C ASP A 120 39.67 -1.07 14.55
N PRO A 121 40.87 -1.16 13.97
CA PRO A 121 41.57 -2.43 13.76
C PRO A 121 42.14 -3.11 15.03
N ILE A 122 41.95 -2.52 16.22
CA ILE A 122 42.64 -2.96 17.45
C ILE A 122 41.86 -4.07 18.21
N ARG A 123 40.71 -4.51 17.77
CA ARG A 123 39.90 -5.53 18.47
C ARG A 123 40.04 -6.90 17.84
N LEU A 124 40.19 -7.93 18.73
CA LEU A 124 40.41 -9.33 18.35
C LEU A 124 39.12 -10.17 18.28
N ASP A 125 37.99 -9.63 18.76
CA ASP A 125 36.72 -10.36 18.80
C ASP A 125 35.85 -10.02 17.58
N PRO A 126 34.93 -10.90 17.16
CA PRO A 126 33.98 -10.58 16.12
C PRO A 126 33.20 -9.31 16.46
N ILE A 127 33.21 -8.33 15.57
CA ILE A 127 32.59 -7.02 15.81
C ILE A 127 31.60 -6.74 14.71
N LEU A 128 30.41 -6.22 15.12
CA LEU A 128 29.51 -5.54 14.22
C LEU A 128 29.90 -4.07 14.17
N CYS A 129 30.28 -3.60 12.99
CA CYS A 129 30.63 -2.22 12.75
C CYS A 129 29.40 -1.45 12.26
N PRO A 130 28.97 -0.42 12.99
CA PRO A 130 27.88 0.44 12.56
C PRO A 130 28.27 1.22 11.30
N ARG A 131 27.27 1.71 10.57
CA ARG A 131 27.48 2.60 9.45
C ARG A 131 27.91 4.00 9.92
N ASN A 132 28.65 4.68 9.06
CA ASN A 132 28.99 6.10 9.25
C ASN A 132 27.96 7.04 8.66
N ASN A 133 27.08 6.53 7.81
CA ASN A 133 26.08 7.30 7.07
C ASN A 133 24.71 6.61 7.17
N GLU A 134 23.68 7.42 6.99
CA GLU A 134 22.31 6.93 6.92
C GLU A 134 22.12 6.02 5.71
N LEU A 135 21.35 4.95 5.90
CA LEU A 135 20.91 4.06 4.84
C LEU A 135 19.42 4.26 4.64
N THR A 136 19.05 4.84 3.52
CA THR A 136 17.66 5.09 3.14
C THR A 136 17.36 4.51 1.77
N VAL A 137 16.20 3.86 1.66
CA VAL A 137 15.63 3.40 0.39
C VAL A 137 14.25 4.01 0.27
N THR A 138 14.00 4.69 -0.85
CA THR A 138 12.72 5.35 -1.12
C THR A 138 11.91 4.51 -2.11
N VAL A 139 10.67 4.24 -1.74
CA VAL A 139 9.71 3.49 -2.56
C VAL A 139 8.44 4.32 -2.71
N THR A 140 8.01 4.51 -3.95
CA THR A 140 6.71 5.11 -4.29
C THR A 140 5.74 4.01 -4.68
N ASP A 141 4.61 3.96 -3.97
CA ASP A 141 3.49 3.09 -4.26
C ASP A 141 2.29 3.95 -4.67
N SER A 142 1.99 3.97 -5.95
CA SER A 142 0.84 4.68 -6.54
C SER A 142 -0.32 3.75 -6.88
N ARG A 143 -0.24 2.48 -6.51
CA ARG A 143 -1.29 1.49 -6.77
C ARG A 143 -2.56 1.84 -6.01
N VAL A 144 -3.68 1.77 -6.69
CA VAL A 144 -5.00 2.15 -6.14
C VAL A 144 -5.61 1.04 -5.31
N ASN A 145 -5.21 -0.20 -5.57
CA ASN A 145 -5.67 -1.34 -4.81
C ASN A 145 -4.73 -1.60 -3.63
N SER A 146 -5.31 -1.73 -2.44
CA SER A 146 -4.57 -2.11 -1.24
C SER A 146 -3.76 -3.38 -1.48
N SER A 147 -2.47 -3.28 -1.34
CA SER A 147 -1.55 -4.40 -1.51
C SER A 147 -0.29 -4.21 -0.66
N ASN A 148 0.24 -5.33 -0.24
CA ASN A 148 1.53 -5.35 0.45
C ASN A 148 2.65 -5.37 -0.60
N TRP A 149 3.82 -4.93 -0.19
CA TRP A 149 5.04 -5.07 -0.96
C TRP A 149 6.21 -5.38 -0.05
N LYS A 150 7.24 -5.96 -0.62
CA LYS A 150 8.44 -6.40 0.09
C LYS A 150 9.66 -5.80 -0.55
N LEU A 151 10.55 -5.26 0.26
CA LEU A 151 11.87 -4.79 -0.14
C LEU A 151 12.92 -5.84 0.21
N TYR A 152 13.77 -6.14 -0.74
CA TYR A 152 14.87 -7.10 -0.59
C TYR A 152 16.21 -6.45 -0.87
N ALA A 153 17.23 -6.94 -0.19
CA ALA A 153 18.63 -6.65 -0.47
C ALA A 153 19.36 -7.95 -0.84
N SER A 154 20.34 -7.84 -1.73
CA SER A 154 21.31 -8.90 -2.06
C SER A 154 22.66 -8.28 -2.38
N ILE A 155 23.72 -9.06 -2.41
CA ILE A 155 25.04 -8.64 -2.87
C ILE A 155 25.49 -9.48 -4.07
N ASN A 156 26.21 -8.90 -4.98
CA ASN A 156 26.72 -9.62 -6.16
C ASN A 156 27.99 -10.44 -5.85
N GLN A 157 28.72 -10.05 -4.82
CA GLN A 157 29.93 -10.72 -4.34
C GLN A 157 30.24 -10.28 -2.91
N ASP A 158 31.04 -11.07 -2.19
CA ASP A 158 31.59 -10.66 -0.91
C ASP A 158 32.48 -9.41 -1.06
N LEU A 159 32.67 -8.69 0.05
CA LEU A 159 33.58 -7.55 0.11
C LEU A 159 34.98 -7.95 -0.35
N THR A 160 35.45 -7.35 -1.44
CA THR A 160 36.69 -7.70 -2.08
C THR A 160 37.59 -6.49 -2.21
N SER A 161 38.87 -6.63 -1.85
CA SER A 161 39.88 -5.59 -2.01
C SER A 161 40.41 -5.52 -3.45
N SER A 162 41.04 -4.41 -3.81
CA SER A 162 41.72 -4.24 -5.10
C SER A 162 42.82 -5.25 -5.33
N SER A 163 43.38 -5.88 -4.29
CA SER A 163 44.37 -6.96 -4.37
C SER A 163 43.75 -8.36 -4.44
N GLY A 164 42.41 -8.48 -4.43
CA GLY A 164 41.68 -9.75 -4.49
C GLY A 164 41.50 -10.45 -3.16
N ILE A 165 41.77 -9.79 -2.05
CA ILE A 165 41.47 -10.34 -0.72
C ILE A 165 39.96 -10.22 -0.49
N VAL A 166 39.32 -11.32 -0.09
CA VAL A 166 37.86 -11.41 0.13
C VAL A 166 37.57 -11.51 1.61
N LEU A 167 36.66 -10.67 2.09
CA LEU A 167 36.03 -10.78 3.41
C LEU A 167 34.71 -11.52 3.25
N LYS A 168 34.80 -12.82 3.46
CA LYS A 168 33.66 -13.72 3.27
C LYS A 168 32.60 -13.51 4.34
N ASP A 169 31.32 -13.53 3.93
CA ASP A 169 30.16 -13.43 4.83
C ASP A 169 30.18 -12.19 5.76
N ALA A 170 30.86 -11.12 5.31
CA ALA A 170 31.11 -9.94 6.13
C ALA A 170 29.95 -8.91 6.11
N LEU A 171 29.10 -8.90 5.08
CA LEU A 171 27.90 -8.05 5.07
C LEU A 171 26.72 -8.80 5.64
N VAL A 172 26.09 -8.21 6.65
CA VAL A 172 24.93 -8.77 7.35
C VAL A 172 23.82 -7.76 7.41
N PHE A 173 22.58 -8.23 7.44
CA PHE A 173 21.39 -7.45 7.72
C PHE A 173 20.93 -7.73 9.15
N ILE A 174 20.72 -6.67 9.95
CA ILE A 174 20.13 -6.73 11.29
C ILE A 174 18.75 -6.11 11.23
N ASP A 175 17.74 -6.88 11.56
CA ASP A 175 16.35 -6.42 11.57
C ASP A 175 16.01 -5.64 12.85
N GLU A 176 14.75 -5.18 12.96
CA GLU A 176 14.25 -4.44 14.12
C GLU A 176 14.30 -5.26 15.42
N ASN A 177 14.20 -6.58 15.34
CA ASN A 177 14.26 -7.49 16.49
C ASN A 177 15.71 -7.76 16.93
N GLY A 178 16.68 -7.41 16.09
CA GLY A 178 18.11 -7.72 16.29
C GLY A 178 18.54 -9.04 15.67
N ASP A 179 17.67 -9.69 14.89
CA ASP A 179 18.01 -10.92 14.18
C ASP A 179 18.96 -10.62 13.02
N MET A 180 20.00 -11.43 12.91
CA MET A 180 21.09 -11.24 11.95
C MET A 180 20.99 -12.24 10.82
N THR A 181 20.99 -11.72 9.57
CA THR A 181 21.05 -12.51 8.34
C THR A 181 22.28 -12.12 7.53
N THR A 182 23.10 -13.08 7.12
CA THR A 182 24.22 -12.82 6.19
C THR A 182 23.68 -12.52 4.80
N LEU A 183 24.12 -11.42 4.20
CA LEU A 183 23.79 -11.09 2.82
C LEU A 183 24.57 -11.99 1.85
N SER A 184 23.90 -12.40 0.77
CA SER A 184 24.46 -13.21 -0.30
C SER A 184 23.86 -12.75 -1.64
N ASP A 185 24.08 -13.52 -2.69
CA ASP A 185 23.42 -13.36 -4.00
C ASP A 185 21.91 -13.65 -3.94
N SER A 186 21.45 -14.30 -2.89
CA SER A 186 20.04 -14.56 -2.65
C SER A 186 19.35 -13.34 -2.00
N LYS A 187 18.08 -13.14 -2.33
CA LYS A 187 17.28 -12.03 -1.78
C LYS A 187 17.03 -12.19 -0.28
N THR A 188 17.45 -11.22 0.49
CA THR A 188 17.13 -11.10 1.92
C THR A 188 16.02 -10.08 2.11
N LEU A 189 14.91 -10.48 2.74
CA LEU A 189 13.80 -9.57 3.07
C LEU A 189 14.28 -8.56 4.12
N VAL A 190 14.15 -7.27 3.82
CA VAL A 190 14.60 -6.19 4.70
C VAL A 190 13.47 -5.28 5.18
N TYR A 191 12.35 -5.23 4.45
CA TYR A 191 11.20 -4.42 4.84
C TYR A 191 9.93 -4.92 4.16
N THR A 192 8.78 -4.74 4.84
CA THR A 192 7.45 -4.96 4.27
C THR A 192 6.64 -3.68 4.38
N GLY A 193 6.18 -3.17 3.26
CA GLY A 193 5.35 -1.99 3.18
C GLY A 193 3.90 -2.31 2.81
N THR A 194 3.02 -1.35 3.07
CA THR A 194 1.60 -1.44 2.70
C THR A 194 1.10 -0.10 2.19
N ASN A 195 0.20 -0.14 1.22
CA ASN A 195 -0.61 0.99 0.81
C ASN A 195 -2.08 0.60 0.89
N ASN A 196 -2.80 1.11 1.87
CA ASN A 196 -4.17 0.67 2.18
C ASN A 196 -5.23 1.69 1.78
N ASP A 197 -4.85 2.91 1.42
CA ASP A 197 -5.76 4.03 1.16
C ASP A 197 -5.90 4.38 -0.33
N GLY A 198 -5.14 3.71 -1.20
CA GLY A 198 -5.19 3.90 -2.65
C GLY A 198 -4.69 5.26 -3.13
N ASN A 199 -4.02 6.02 -2.25
CA ASN A 199 -3.35 7.26 -2.63
C ASN A 199 -1.88 6.99 -2.94
N VAL A 200 -1.23 7.92 -3.65
CA VAL A 200 0.22 7.86 -3.84
C VAL A 200 0.91 7.94 -2.49
N LYS A 201 1.69 6.92 -2.16
CA LYS A 201 2.41 6.82 -0.90
C LYS A 201 3.91 6.70 -1.15
N ILE A 202 4.66 7.66 -0.60
CA ILE A 202 6.12 7.62 -0.60
C ILE A 202 6.56 7.07 0.75
N THR A 203 7.34 6.00 0.74
CA THR A 203 7.90 5.37 1.94
C THR A 203 9.41 5.48 1.91
N ASN A 204 9.96 6.17 2.92
CA ASN A 204 11.40 6.18 3.16
C ASN A 204 11.72 5.10 4.18
N VAL A 205 12.33 4.01 3.74
CA VAL A 205 12.81 2.93 4.59
C VAL A 205 14.19 3.34 5.09
N THR A 206 14.26 3.80 6.33
CA THR A 206 15.49 4.28 6.97
C THR A 206 15.87 3.34 8.10
N PHE A 207 17.14 2.98 8.18
CA PHE A 207 17.67 2.11 9.22
C PHE A 207 18.62 2.89 10.14
N ASP A 208 18.46 2.73 11.43
CA ASP A 208 19.39 3.27 12.43
C ASP A 208 20.82 2.73 12.20
N ASN A 209 21.83 3.42 12.70
CA ASN A 209 23.23 3.10 12.43
C ASN A 209 23.64 1.69 12.87
N ASP A 210 22.94 1.10 13.85
CA ASP A 210 23.14 -0.24 14.39
C ASP A 210 22.16 -1.30 13.85
N LYS A 211 21.31 -0.91 12.88
CA LYS A 211 20.33 -1.75 12.20
C LYS A 211 20.52 -1.71 10.67
N GLY A 212 19.81 -2.58 9.97
CA GLY A 212 19.97 -2.69 8.53
C GLY A 212 21.28 -3.35 8.14
N ILE A 213 21.93 -2.89 7.07
CA ILE A 213 23.16 -3.50 6.56
C ILE A 213 24.36 -3.03 7.39
N LEU A 214 25.04 -3.97 8.04
CA LEU A 214 26.22 -3.77 8.87
C LEU A 214 27.40 -4.60 8.37
N LEU A 215 28.61 -4.20 8.79
CA LEU A 215 29.82 -4.94 8.55
C LEU A 215 30.12 -5.83 9.76
N LYS A 216 30.19 -7.14 9.56
CA LYS A 216 30.62 -8.13 10.55
C LYS A 216 32.07 -8.51 10.29
N VAL A 217 32.94 -8.13 11.20
CA VAL A 217 34.37 -8.46 11.13
C VAL A 217 34.66 -9.63 12.03
N THR A 218 35.12 -10.74 11.47
CA THR A 218 35.46 -11.98 12.17
C THR A 218 36.96 -12.25 12.26
N GLU A 219 37.76 -11.56 11.42
CA GLU A 219 39.21 -11.70 11.34
C GLU A 219 39.86 -10.31 11.34
N PRO A 220 41.13 -10.21 11.78
CA PRO A 220 41.86 -8.94 11.71
C PRO A 220 41.91 -8.40 10.28
N LEU A 221 41.42 -7.19 10.06
CA LEU A 221 41.51 -6.54 8.76
C LEU A 221 42.96 -6.04 8.52
N ILE A 222 43.39 -6.14 7.28
CA ILE A 222 44.69 -5.57 6.88
C ILE A 222 44.55 -4.05 6.84
N ASN A 223 45.40 -3.34 7.59
CA ASN A 223 45.40 -1.88 7.61
C ASN A 223 45.60 -1.30 6.19
N ASN A 224 44.87 -0.20 5.92
CA ASN A 224 44.94 0.59 4.69
C ASN A 224 44.46 -0.15 3.41
N MET A 225 43.60 -1.15 3.54
CA MET A 225 42.90 -1.71 2.39
C MET A 225 41.47 -1.25 2.33
N GLU A 226 41.04 -0.91 1.12
CA GLU A 226 39.64 -0.66 0.80
C GLU A 226 39.02 -1.95 0.27
N TYR A 227 37.78 -2.24 0.72
CA TYR A 227 37.02 -3.38 0.30
C TYR A 227 35.68 -2.89 -0.26
N GLU A 228 35.26 -3.44 -1.37
CA GLU A 228 34.05 -3.02 -2.08
C GLU A 228 33.13 -4.20 -2.34
N SER A 229 31.84 -3.94 -2.35
CA SER A 229 30.76 -4.82 -2.82
C SER A 229 29.63 -3.98 -3.35
N VAL A 230 28.76 -4.57 -4.16
CA VAL A 230 27.55 -3.93 -4.68
C VAL A 230 26.33 -4.52 -4.01
N ILE A 231 25.53 -3.67 -3.38
CA ILE A 231 24.24 -4.03 -2.83
C ILE A 231 23.18 -3.79 -3.89
N SER A 232 22.42 -4.83 -4.22
CA SER A 232 21.28 -4.76 -5.13
C SER A 232 19.98 -4.75 -4.35
N TRP A 233 19.13 -3.80 -4.69
CA TRP A 233 17.80 -3.65 -4.10
C TRP A 233 16.73 -4.11 -5.07
N SER A 234 15.71 -4.79 -4.60
CA SER A 234 14.54 -5.15 -5.40
C SER A 234 13.26 -5.08 -4.57
N ILE A 235 12.15 -4.76 -5.23
CA ILE A 235 10.80 -4.76 -4.64
C ILE A 235 9.94 -5.81 -5.33
N GLU A 236 9.05 -6.43 -4.56
CA GLU A 236 8.07 -7.42 -5.02
C GLU A 236 6.71 -7.16 -4.40
N GLU A 237 5.67 -7.53 -5.12
CA GLU A 237 4.26 -7.52 -4.69
C GLU A 237 3.88 -8.75 -3.89
#